data_41ffa3de2c79f5a7928401b86ded0f12
#
_entry.id   41ffa3de2c79f5a7928401b86ded0f12
#
_cell.length_a   1.000
_cell.length_b   1.000
_cell.length_c   1.000
_cell.angle_alpha   90.00
_cell.angle_beta   90.00
_cell.angle_gamma   90.00
#
_symmetry.space_group_name_H-M   'P 1'
#
loop_
_entity.id
_entity.type
_entity.pdbx_description
1 polymer ?
#
loop_
_entity_poly.entity_id
_entity_poly.type
_entity_poly.pdbx_seq_one_letter_code
_entity_poly.pdbx_strand_id
1 'polypeptide(L)'
;MTAVDFLPFVDRLAQVSGEAIMPFFRTAFAMEDKSGGGVFDPVTEADRAAEAAMRRLIGETFPNHGVIGEEYGAAGETSDYVWVLDPIDGTKSFISGLPLWGTLIGLLHKGAPCYGLMHQPFTREKFYGDGAEAHWRGRGANGGEASRRLLTRPCAGLDRATLMTTSPKLIPEPLRPRYEILENRTRLARYGGDCYAYCMLAAGHVDLVVEAGLNIYDIVALIPIVRGAGGVVTTWDGGDPSKGGAIVAAGDKRVHEQALEALNA
;
A
#
# COMPACT_ATOMS: atom_id res chain seq x y z
N MET A 1 -5.80 28.81 -8.12
CA MET A 1 -4.57 28.20 -7.57
C MET A 1 -4.13 27.14 -8.58
N THR A 2 -2.93 27.25 -9.10
CA THR A 2 -2.33 26.18 -9.93
C THR A 2 -2.22 24.92 -9.06
N ALA A 3 -2.74 23.80 -9.54
CA ALA A 3 -2.58 22.52 -8.87
C ALA A 3 -1.07 22.23 -8.74
N VAL A 4 -0.60 21.95 -7.54
CA VAL A 4 0.80 21.58 -7.31
C VAL A 4 0.98 20.18 -7.89
N ASP A 5 1.86 20.03 -8.87
CA ASP A 5 2.25 18.71 -9.37
C ASP A 5 3.25 18.08 -8.40
N PHE A 6 2.76 17.15 -7.58
CA PHE A 6 3.58 16.43 -6.61
C PHE A 6 4.39 15.28 -7.22
N LEU A 7 4.12 14.87 -8.46
CA LEU A 7 4.76 13.70 -9.07
C LEU A 7 6.29 13.77 -9.08
N PRO A 8 6.95 14.89 -9.51
CA PRO A 8 8.42 14.95 -9.51
C PRO A 8 9.02 14.83 -8.11
N PHE A 9 8.34 15.38 -7.10
CA PHE A 9 8.81 15.31 -5.72
C PHE A 9 8.61 13.90 -5.14
N VAL A 10 7.47 13.28 -5.37
CA VAL A 10 7.19 11.91 -4.91
C VAL A 10 8.11 10.90 -5.60
N ASP A 11 8.43 11.11 -6.89
CA ASP A 11 9.45 10.31 -7.60
C ASP A 11 10.83 10.39 -6.91
N ARG A 12 11.21 11.58 -6.41
CA ARG A 12 12.46 11.77 -5.67
C ARG A 12 12.43 11.13 -4.29
N LEU A 13 11.30 11.20 -3.58
CA LEU A 13 11.10 10.47 -2.31
C LEU A 13 11.26 8.95 -2.52
N ALA A 14 10.61 8.41 -3.56
CA ALA A 14 10.73 6.99 -3.91
C ALA A 14 12.17 6.59 -4.24
N GLN A 15 12.92 7.46 -4.92
CA GLN A 15 14.32 7.20 -5.24
C GLN A 15 15.19 7.15 -3.98
N VAL A 16 15.12 8.16 -3.08
CA VAL A 16 15.96 8.17 -1.86
C VAL A 16 15.61 7.04 -0.91
N SER A 17 14.31 6.65 -0.83
CA SER A 17 13.90 5.45 -0.10
C SER A 17 14.51 4.19 -0.69
N GLY A 18 14.37 3.98 -2.00
CA GLY A 18 14.93 2.80 -2.68
C GLY A 18 16.45 2.70 -2.54
N GLU A 19 17.19 3.83 -2.64
CA GLU A 19 18.64 3.88 -2.44
C GLU A 19 19.03 3.46 -1.01
N ALA A 20 18.23 3.82 -0.01
CA ALA A 20 18.45 3.43 1.38
C ALA A 20 18.14 1.95 1.64
N ILE A 21 17.10 1.39 1.02
CA ILE A 21 16.60 0.03 1.27
C ILE A 21 17.36 -1.04 0.50
N MET A 22 17.69 -0.78 -0.78
CA MET A 22 18.23 -1.81 -1.69
C MET A 22 19.53 -2.47 -1.23
N PRO A 23 20.46 -1.80 -0.50
CA PRO A 23 21.63 -2.47 0.08
C PRO A 23 21.31 -3.61 1.03
N PHE A 24 20.10 -3.65 1.57
CA PHE A 24 19.66 -4.65 2.54
C PHE A 24 18.83 -5.79 1.92
N PHE A 25 18.23 -5.60 0.75
CA PHE A 25 17.36 -6.61 0.14
C PHE A 25 18.17 -7.75 -0.48
N ARG A 26 17.86 -9.01 -0.12
CA ARG A 26 18.53 -10.24 -0.58
C ARG A 26 20.05 -10.28 -0.27
N THR A 27 20.48 -9.57 0.75
CA THR A 27 21.86 -9.67 1.24
C THR A 27 21.91 -10.70 2.35
N ALA A 28 23.10 -11.33 2.54
CA ALA A 28 23.34 -12.20 3.68
C ALA A 28 23.41 -11.31 4.95
N PHE A 29 22.28 -11.05 5.58
CA PHE A 29 22.31 -10.55 6.95
C PHE A 29 22.86 -11.69 7.81
N ALA A 30 23.93 -11.40 8.54
CA ALA A 30 24.21 -12.17 9.74
C ALA A 30 22.94 -12.06 10.59
N MET A 31 22.20 -13.15 10.74
CA MET A 31 21.13 -13.29 11.72
C MET A 31 21.83 -13.34 13.09
N GLU A 32 22.46 -12.24 13.49
CA GLU A 32 22.89 -12.05 14.86
C GLU A 32 21.62 -11.84 15.65
N ASP A 33 21.21 -12.89 16.31
CA ASP A 33 20.20 -12.82 17.35
C ASP A 33 20.73 -11.91 18.50
N LYS A 34 20.55 -10.60 18.32
CA LYS A 34 20.74 -9.60 19.36
C LYS A 34 19.58 -9.56 20.34
N SER A 35 18.66 -10.53 20.25
CA SER A 35 17.50 -10.61 21.12
C SER A 35 17.92 -11.00 22.54
N GLY A 36 18.17 -10.00 23.34
CA GLY A 36 17.99 -10.15 24.79
C GLY A 36 16.51 -10.32 25.12
N GLY A 37 15.83 -11.31 24.50
CA GLY A 37 14.42 -11.65 24.76
C GLY A 37 13.37 -10.82 23.99
N GLY A 38 13.75 -10.03 22.98
CA GLY A 38 12.82 -9.30 22.09
C GLY A 38 12.54 -10.05 20.79
N VAL A 39 11.43 -9.73 20.14
CA VAL A 39 11.11 -10.23 18.80
C VAL A 39 12.16 -9.72 17.81
N PHE A 40 12.79 -10.63 17.08
CA PHE A 40 13.75 -10.30 16.03
C PHE A 40 13.06 -9.47 14.92
N ASP A 41 13.54 -8.24 14.70
CA ASP A 41 13.12 -7.37 13.62
C ASP A 41 14.34 -6.99 12.74
N PRO A 42 14.63 -7.77 11.70
CA PRO A 42 15.80 -7.60 10.85
C PRO A 42 15.69 -6.41 9.88
N VAL A 43 14.55 -5.77 9.78
CA VAL A 43 14.27 -4.74 8.79
C VAL A 43 14.41 -3.34 9.34
N THR A 44 14.37 -3.20 10.66
CA THR A 44 14.36 -1.91 11.38
C THR A 44 15.43 -0.92 10.92
N GLU A 45 16.62 -1.36 10.49
CA GLU A 45 17.68 -0.44 10.05
C GLU A 45 17.38 0.12 8.65
N ALA A 46 16.92 -0.71 7.71
CA ALA A 46 16.56 -0.28 6.36
C ALA A 46 15.35 0.66 6.39
N ASP A 47 14.32 0.28 7.16
CA ASP A 47 13.11 1.09 7.35
C ASP A 47 13.43 2.47 7.90
N ARG A 48 14.16 2.51 9.01
CA ARG A 48 14.57 3.77 9.66
C ARG A 48 15.42 4.65 8.77
N ALA A 49 16.39 4.08 8.07
CA ALA A 49 17.23 4.83 7.15
C ALA A 49 16.42 5.46 6.01
N ALA A 50 15.48 4.70 5.46
CA ALA A 50 14.60 5.16 4.37
C ALA A 50 13.63 6.24 4.84
N GLU A 51 12.95 6.04 5.99
CA GLU A 51 12.04 7.06 6.52
C GLU A 51 12.80 8.34 6.90
N ALA A 52 13.97 8.24 7.53
CA ALA A 52 14.79 9.40 7.85
C ALA A 52 15.20 10.19 6.59
N ALA A 53 15.56 9.50 5.50
CA ALA A 53 15.92 10.14 4.23
C ALA A 53 14.72 10.87 3.61
N MET A 54 13.54 10.23 3.60
CA MET A 54 12.30 10.84 3.10
C MET A 54 11.88 12.04 3.95
N ARG A 55 11.89 11.93 5.29
CA ARG A 55 11.54 13.02 6.20
C ARG A 55 12.44 14.23 6.04
N ARG A 56 13.75 14.02 5.88
CA ARG A 56 14.71 15.10 5.63
C ARG A 56 14.35 15.84 4.35
N LEU A 57 14.11 15.12 3.26
CA LEU A 57 13.78 15.72 1.96
C LEU A 57 12.43 16.46 2.00
N ILE A 58 11.43 15.95 2.73
CA ILE A 58 10.16 16.63 2.94
C ILE A 58 10.39 17.94 3.73
N GLY A 59 11.11 17.90 4.84
CA GLY A 59 11.38 19.06 5.68
C GLY A 59 12.16 20.17 4.96
N GLU A 60 13.12 19.80 4.09
CA GLU A 60 13.88 20.74 3.25
C GLU A 60 13.02 21.39 2.18
N THR A 61 12.04 20.66 1.60
CA THR A 61 11.24 21.12 0.46
C THR A 61 9.92 21.74 0.90
N PHE A 62 9.25 21.16 1.89
CA PHE A 62 7.93 21.55 2.40
C PHE A 62 7.95 21.70 3.93
N PRO A 63 8.63 22.72 4.49
CA PRO A 63 8.84 22.83 5.94
C PRO A 63 7.54 22.99 6.75
N ASN A 64 6.42 23.33 6.10
CA ASN A 64 5.10 23.49 6.74
C ASN A 64 4.21 22.24 6.60
N HIS A 65 4.69 21.16 5.94
CA HIS A 65 3.93 19.93 5.86
C HIS A 65 4.19 19.05 7.08
N GLY A 66 3.16 18.30 7.50
CA GLY A 66 3.32 17.25 8.49
C GLY A 66 3.82 15.95 7.89
N VAL A 67 4.28 15.04 8.75
CA VAL A 67 4.69 13.69 8.37
C VAL A 67 4.20 12.71 9.44
N ILE A 68 3.54 11.65 9.00
CA ILE A 68 3.22 10.46 9.80
C ILE A 68 4.01 9.31 9.17
N GLY A 69 4.82 8.59 9.95
CA GLY A 69 5.56 7.45 9.47
C GLY A 69 5.50 6.31 10.46
N GLU A 70 5.75 5.10 9.97
CA GLU A 70 5.73 3.89 10.78
C GLU A 70 6.84 3.91 11.85
N GLU A 71 8.06 4.33 11.49
CA GLU A 71 9.26 4.20 12.30
C GLU A 71 9.45 5.34 13.31
N TYR A 72 9.14 6.58 12.92
CA TYR A 72 9.36 7.78 13.74
C TYR A 72 8.06 8.47 14.18
N GLY A 73 6.90 7.87 13.90
CA GLY A 73 5.61 8.40 14.32
C GLY A 73 5.21 9.70 13.62
N ALA A 74 4.42 10.54 14.30
CA ALA A 74 3.82 11.73 13.73
C ALA A 74 4.56 13.01 14.14
N ALA A 75 4.67 13.96 13.20
CA ALA A 75 5.14 15.33 13.41
C ALA A 75 4.34 16.29 12.53
N GLY A 76 3.77 17.36 13.11
CA GLY A 76 3.00 18.34 12.35
C GLY A 76 1.71 17.79 11.73
N GLU A 77 1.05 16.83 12.36
CA GLU A 77 -0.13 16.12 11.86
C GLU A 77 -1.38 17.00 11.68
N THR A 78 -1.38 18.21 12.25
CA THR A 78 -2.45 19.21 12.09
C THR A 78 -2.25 20.14 10.89
N SER A 79 -1.18 19.94 10.11
CA SER A 79 -0.91 20.71 8.89
C SER A 79 -1.95 20.42 7.80
N ASP A 80 -2.18 21.37 6.90
CA ASP A 80 -3.10 21.19 5.76
C ASP A 80 -2.63 20.02 4.85
N TYR A 81 -1.32 19.84 4.70
CA TYR A 81 -0.72 18.71 3.99
C TYR A 81 0.10 17.84 4.95
N VAL A 82 -0.18 16.53 4.94
CA VAL A 82 0.51 15.54 5.77
C VAL A 82 0.96 14.38 4.90
N TRP A 83 2.26 14.13 4.87
CA TRP A 83 2.84 12.94 4.24
C TRP A 83 2.65 11.73 5.15
N VAL A 84 2.30 10.60 4.57
CA VAL A 84 2.13 9.34 5.30
C VAL A 84 3.07 8.32 4.65
N LEU A 85 4.00 7.78 5.45
CA LEU A 85 5.13 7.00 4.96
C LEU A 85 5.16 5.62 5.61
N ASP A 86 5.32 4.60 4.76
CA ASP A 86 5.73 3.26 5.13
C ASP A 86 6.90 2.86 4.22
N PRO A 87 8.12 2.76 4.76
CA PRO A 87 9.29 2.48 3.93
C PRO A 87 9.29 1.07 3.34
N ILE A 88 8.84 0.06 4.11
CA ILE A 88 8.83 -1.35 3.68
C ILE A 88 7.53 -2.04 4.09
N ASP A 89 6.40 -1.66 3.47
CA ASP A 89 5.19 -2.47 3.61
C ASP A 89 5.43 -3.86 3.03
N GLY A 90 5.07 -4.89 3.78
CA GLY A 90 5.37 -6.27 3.43
C GLY A 90 6.73 -6.75 3.97
N THR A 91 7.09 -6.36 5.19
CA THR A 91 8.33 -6.75 5.90
C THR A 91 8.62 -8.24 5.83
N LYS A 92 7.61 -9.10 5.95
CA LYS A 92 7.77 -10.58 5.84
C LYS A 92 8.20 -11.00 4.45
N SER A 93 7.66 -10.37 3.41
CA SER A 93 8.07 -10.59 2.02
C SER A 93 9.50 -10.12 1.79
N PHE A 94 9.88 -8.96 2.34
CA PHE A 94 11.24 -8.44 2.28
C PHE A 94 12.26 -9.39 2.89
N ILE A 95 12.04 -9.85 4.12
CA ILE A 95 12.92 -10.79 4.83
C ILE A 95 13.06 -12.12 4.06
N SER A 96 11.97 -12.58 3.44
CA SER A 96 11.95 -13.80 2.64
C SER A 96 12.56 -13.64 1.24
N GLY A 97 13.02 -12.44 0.87
CA GLY A 97 13.58 -12.14 -0.45
C GLY A 97 12.53 -12.15 -1.58
N LEU A 98 11.24 -12.09 -1.23
CA LEU A 98 10.15 -12.01 -2.20
C LEU A 98 9.89 -10.53 -2.57
N PRO A 99 9.79 -10.17 -3.85
CA PRO A 99 9.60 -8.77 -4.26
C PRO A 99 8.11 -8.36 -4.20
N LEU A 100 7.40 -8.74 -3.12
CA LEU A 100 5.99 -8.41 -2.87
C LEU A 100 5.83 -7.37 -1.76
N TRP A 101 6.89 -6.62 -1.50
CA TRP A 101 6.92 -5.47 -0.60
C TRP A 101 7.01 -4.17 -1.39
N GLY A 102 6.82 -3.03 -0.74
CA GLY A 102 7.01 -1.74 -1.40
C GLY A 102 7.09 -0.57 -0.43
N THR A 103 7.68 0.53 -0.86
CA THR A 103 7.62 1.81 -0.16
C THR A 103 6.29 2.48 -0.47
N LEU A 104 5.54 2.84 0.56
CA LEU A 104 4.29 3.58 0.46
C LEU A 104 4.52 5.06 0.81
N ILE A 105 4.12 5.94 -0.09
CA ILE A 105 4.18 7.39 0.06
C ILE A 105 2.79 7.95 -0.22
N GLY A 106 2.07 8.31 0.84
CA GLY A 106 0.77 8.94 0.76
C GLY A 106 0.83 10.43 1.08
N LEU A 107 -0.09 11.21 0.52
CA LEU A 107 -0.30 12.60 0.87
C LEU A 107 -1.75 12.83 1.25
N LEU A 108 -1.96 13.37 2.44
CA LEU A 108 -3.24 13.88 2.89
C LEU A 108 -3.32 15.39 2.63
N HIS A 109 -4.45 15.86 2.15
CA HIS A 109 -4.82 17.28 2.17
C HIS A 109 -6.04 17.45 3.04
N LYS A 110 -5.89 18.19 4.16
CA LYS A 110 -6.96 18.40 5.16
C LYS A 110 -7.58 17.08 5.63
N GLY A 111 -6.72 16.09 5.88
CA GLY A 111 -7.10 14.77 6.36
C GLY A 111 -7.63 13.80 5.29
N ALA A 112 -7.81 14.21 4.03
CA ALA A 112 -8.27 13.34 2.95
C ALA A 112 -7.10 12.89 2.07
N PRO A 113 -6.97 11.58 1.71
CA PRO A 113 -5.97 11.09 0.78
C PRO A 113 -6.13 11.75 -0.60
N CYS A 114 -5.10 12.48 -1.07
CA CYS A 114 -5.14 13.20 -2.33
C CYS A 114 -4.08 12.75 -3.34
N TYR A 115 -3.03 12.07 -2.90
CA TYR A 115 -2.00 11.48 -3.76
C TYR A 115 -1.40 10.25 -3.10
N GLY A 116 -1.02 9.27 -3.90
CA GLY A 116 -0.36 8.08 -3.42
C GLY A 116 0.61 7.48 -4.43
N LEU A 117 1.69 6.91 -3.90
CA LEU A 117 2.66 6.14 -4.68
C LEU A 117 3.06 4.89 -3.90
N MET A 118 3.09 3.75 -4.57
CA MET A 118 3.78 2.54 -4.17
C MET A 118 4.99 2.33 -5.09
N HIS A 119 6.17 2.18 -4.51
CA HIS A 119 7.43 1.94 -5.21
C HIS A 119 8.02 0.59 -4.81
N GLN A 120 8.24 -0.27 -5.81
CA GLN A 120 9.01 -1.51 -5.65
C GLN A 120 10.37 -1.34 -6.34
N PRO A 121 11.44 -1.00 -5.59
CA PRO A 121 12.72 -0.62 -6.19
C PRO A 121 13.47 -1.77 -6.86
N PHE A 122 13.28 -3.02 -6.39
CA PHE A 122 13.95 -4.18 -6.98
C PHE A 122 13.39 -4.52 -8.37
N THR A 123 12.05 -4.51 -8.55
CA THR A 123 11.40 -4.69 -9.85
C THR A 123 11.40 -3.42 -10.68
N ARG A 124 11.71 -2.27 -10.06
CA ARG A 124 11.70 -0.93 -10.66
C ARG A 124 10.32 -0.50 -11.12
N GLU A 125 9.32 -0.85 -10.35
CA GLU A 125 7.93 -0.51 -10.60
C GLU A 125 7.46 0.61 -9.67
N LYS A 126 6.65 1.49 -10.22
CA LYS A 126 5.93 2.53 -9.48
C LYS A 126 4.46 2.50 -9.88
N PHE A 127 3.60 2.52 -8.90
CA PHE A 127 2.16 2.66 -9.05
C PHE A 127 1.78 3.94 -8.32
N TYR A 128 1.13 4.88 -9.00
CA TYR A 128 0.79 6.16 -8.41
C TYR A 128 -0.55 6.67 -8.92
N GLY A 129 -1.23 7.51 -8.12
CA GLY A 129 -2.52 8.06 -8.46
C GLY A 129 -2.91 9.24 -7.57
N ASP A 130 -3.88 10.03 -8.05
CA ASP A 130 -4.43 11.22 -7.38
C ASP A 130 -5.93 11.07 -7.04
N GLY A 131 -6.45 9.85 -7.20
CA GLY A 131 -7.87 9.53 -7.01
C GLY A 131 -8.74 9.75 -8.26
N ALA A 132 -8.30 10.55 -9.22
CA ALA A 132 -8.97 10.74 -10.52
C ALA A 132 -8.35 9.84 -11.59
N GLU A 133 -7.03 9.70 -11.56
CA GLU A 133 -6.28 8.82 -12.44
C GLU A 133 -5.22 8.06 -11.67
N ALA A 134 -4.85 6.86 -12.20
CA ALA A 134 -3.74 6.08 -11.69
C ALA A 134 -2.88 5.54 -12.82
N HIS A 135 -1.58 5.42 -12.56
CA HIS A 135 -0.58 5.03 -13.54
C HIS A 135 0.40 4.02 -12.99
N TRP A 136 0.92 3.18 -13.86
CA TRP A 136 2.07 2.33 -13.64
C TRP A 136 3.24 2.82 -14.49
N ARG A 137 4.43 2.80 -13.91
CA ARG A 137 5.71 3.00 -14.61
C ARG A 137 6.66 1.87 -14.22
N GLY A 138 7.35 1.29 -15.19
CA GLY A 138 8.28 0.19 -14.94
C GLY A 138 9.02 -0.22 -16.21
N ARG A 139 9.56 -1.44 -16.21
CA ARG A 139 10.18 -2.01 -17.40
C ARG A 139 9.15 -2.66 -18.32
N GLY A 140 9.14 -2.23 -19.58
CA GLY A 140 8.37 -2.87 -20.63
C GLY A 140 8.97 -4.21 -21.08
N ALA A 141 8.22 -4.97 -21.87
CA ALA A 141 8.64 -6.26 -22.41
C ALA A 141 9.92 -6.20 -23.25
N ASN A 142 10.22 -5.05 -23.84
CA ASN A 142 11.47 -4.78 -24.60
C ASN A 142 12.64 -4.34 -23.72
N GLY A 143 12.50 -4.34 -22.40
CA GLY A 143 13.51 -3.92 -21.42
C GLY A 143 13.68 -2.41 -21.24
N GLY A 144 13.02 -1.59 -22.06
CA GLY A 144 12.98 -0.12 -21.91
C GLY A 144 11.98 0.33 -20.86
N GLU A 145 11.99 1.64 -20.54
CA GLU A 145 10.95 2.22 -19.68
C GLU A 145 9.59 2.19 -20.39
N ALA A 146 8.56 1.89 -19.61
CA ALA A 146 7.18 1.87 -20.06
C ALA A 146 6.28 2.50 -18.97
N SER A 147 5.21 3.12 -19.43
CA SER A 147 4.18 3.70 -18.57
C SER A 147 2.81 3.40 -19.15
N ARG A 148 1.84 3.16 -18.28
CA ARG A 148 0.45 2.97 -18.70
C ARG A 148 -0.50 3.48 -17.63
N ARG A 149 -1.67 3.93 -18.06
CA ARG A 149 -2.80 4.18 -17.18
C ARG A 149 -3.27 2.86 -16.57
N LEU A 150 -3.59 2.87 -15.31
CA LEU A 150 -4.21 1.74 -14.61
C LEU A 150 -5.72 1.81 -14.74
N LEU A 151 -6.32 0.66 -14.97
CA LEU A 151 -7.76 0.48 -14.99
C LEU A 151 -8.10 -0.85 -14.33
N THR A 152 -9.03 -0.83 -13.39
CA THR A 152 -9.59 -2.05 -12.83
C THR A 152 -10.38 -2.82 -13.91
N ARG A 153 -10.60 -4.10 -13.70
CA ARG A 153 -11.40 -4.91 -14.63
C ARG A 153 -12.83 -5.10 -14.13
N PRO A 154 -13.81 -5.23 -15.03
CA PRO A 154 -15.17 -5.62 -14.65
C PRO A 154 -15.19 -7.04 -14.07
N CYS A 155 -15.94 -7.23 -12.99
CA CYS A 155 -16.21 -8.53 -12.39
C CYS A 155 -17.69 -8.64 -12.03
N ALA A 156 -18.35 -9.71 -12.48
CA ALA A 156 -19.80 -9.83 -12.36
C ALA A 156 -20.29 -10.17 -10.95
N GLY A 157 -19.44 -10.78 -10.11
CA GLY A 157 -19.78 -11.16 -8.75
C GLY A 157 -18.65 -11.90 -8.05
N LEU A 158 -18.85 -12.21 -6.76
CA LEU A 158 -17.85 -12.89 -5.91
C LEU A 158 -17.47 -14.27 -6.48
N ASP A 159 -18.41 -15.02 -7.03
CA ASP A 159 -18.18 -16.34 -7.62
C ASP A 159 -17.22 -16.33 -8.84
N ARG A 160 -16.91 -15.15 -9.35
CA ARG A 160 -15.95 -14.90 -10.43
C ARG A 160 -14.69 -14.19 -9.95
N ALA A 161 -14.70 -13.65 -8.74
CA ALA A 161 -13.62 -12.80 -8.22
C ALA A 161 -12.38 -13.60 -7.83
N THR A 162 -11.23 -12.99 -8.08
CA THR A 162 -9.96 -13.33 -7.46
C THR A 162 -9.75 -12.44 -6.25
N LEU A 163 -9.72 -13.05 -5.07
CA LEU A 163 -9.49 -12.40 -3.78
C LEU A 163 -8.01 -12.47 -3.42
N MET A 164 -7.46 -11.40 -2.86
CA MET A 164 -6.18 -11.41 -2.16
C MET A 164 -6.30 -10.90 -0.73
N THR A 165 -5.50 -11.45 0.15
CA THR A 165 -5.17 -10.96 1.49
C THR A 165 -3.72 -11.31 1.81
N THR A 166 -3.07 -10.56 2.68
CA THR A 166 -1.69 -10.89 3.12
C THR A 166 -1.65 -12.23 3.83
N SER A 167 -2.54 -12.45 4.79
CA SER A 167 -2.75 -13.76 5.42
C SER A 167 -4.06 -13.79 6.19
N PRO A 168 -4.90 -14.82 6.03
CA PRO A 168 -6.08 -14.99 6.87
C PRO A 168 -5.77 -15.04 8.37
N LYS A 169 -4.55 -15.47 8.74
CA LYS A 169 -4.09 -15.54 10.15
C LYS A 169 -3.86 -14.16 10.78
N LEU A 170 -3.68 -13.11 9.98
CA LEU A 170 -3.53 -11.73 10.47
C LEU A 170 -4.89 -11.08 10.76
N ILE A 171 -5.97 -11.64 10.24
CA ILE A 171 -7.32 -11.16 10.53
C ILE A 171 -7.68 -11.51 11.97
N PRO A 172 -8.01 -10.54 12.83
CA PRO A 172 -8.37 -10.77 14.23
C PRO A 172 -9.52 -11.76 14.37
N GLU A 173 -9.49 -12.59 15.42
CA GLU A 173 -10.49 -13.65 15.67
C GLU A 173 -11.97 -13.20 15.54
N PRO A 174 -12.39 -12.02 16.05
CA PRO A 174 -13.79 -11.61 15.90
C PRO A 174 -14.21 -11.36 14.44
N LEU A 175 -13.24 -11.06 13.53
CA LEU A 175 -13.48 -10.75 12.12
C LEU A 175 -13.24 -11.97 11.20
N ARG A 176 -12.46 -12.95 11.65
CA ARG A 176 -12.04 -14.10 10.84
C ARG A 176 -13.22 -14.92 10.28
N PRO A 177 -14.26 -15.27 11.05
CA PRO A 177 -15.41 -16.00 10.50
C PRO A 177 -16.11 -15.25 9.37
N ARG A 178 -16.17 -13.91 9.44
CA ARG A 178 -16.76 -13.05 8.39
C ARG A 178 -15.91 -13.09 7.11
N TYR A 179 -14.60 -13.05 7.26
CA TYR A 179 -13.67 -13.22 6.15
C TYR A 179 -13.81 -14.59 5.49
N GLU A 180 -13.88 -15.66 6.27
CA GLU A 180 -14.01 -17.04 5.76
C GLU A 180 -15.31 -17.23 4.94
N ILE A 181 -16.41 -16.62 5.39
CA ILE A 181 -17.67 -16.60 4.62
C ILE A 181 -17.45 -15.94 3.25
N LEU A 182 -16.77 -14.78 3.22
CA LEU A 182 -16.47 -14.08 1.98
C LEU A 182 -15.54 -14.90 1.08
N GLU A 183 -14.44 -15.42 1.64
CA GLU A 183 -13.46 -16.21 0.90
C GLU A 183 -14.08 -17.43 0.22
N ASN A 184 -14.94 -18.17 0.92
CA ASN A 184 -15.64 -19.35 0.41
C ASN A 184 -16.62 -19.02 -0.74
N ARG A 185 -17.00 -17.76 -0.94
CA ARG A 185 -17.86 -17.29 -2.04
C ARG A 185 -17.05 -16.84 -3.26
N THR A 186 -15.71 -16.77 -3.16
CA THR A 186 -14.86 -16.32 -4.26
C THR A 186 -14.36 -17.47 -5.13
N ARG A 187 -14.06 -17.19 -6.39
CA ARG A 187 -13.52 -18.18 -7.32
C ARG A 187 -12.14 -18.67 -6.93
N LEU A 188 -11.29 -17.75 -6.46
CA LEU A 188 -9.89 -17.99 -6.16
C LEU A 188 -9.43 -17.06 -5.05
N ALA A 189 -8.79 -17.60 -4.03
CA ALA A 189 -8.09 -16.83 -3.02
C ALA A 189 -6.56 -16.99 -3.16
N ARG A 190 -5.82 -15.89 -3.00
CA ARG A 190 -4.36 -15.83 -2.97
C ARG A 190 -3.90 -15.05 -1.75
N TYR A 191 -2.74 -15.44 -1.21
CA TYR A 191 -2.17 -14.84 -0.01
C TYR A 191 -0.77 -14.28 -0.27
N GLY A 192 -0.33 -13.33 0.57
CA GLY A 192 1.00 -12.78 0.56
C GLY A 192 1.22 -11.73 -0.52
N GLY A 193 0.38 -10.72 -0.61
CA GLY A 193 0.50 -9.65 -1.59
C GLY A 193 0.84 -8.30 -0.98
N ASP A 194 0.56 -8.10 0.30
CA ASP A 194 0.74 -6.84 1.01
C ASP A 194 0.27 -5.64 0.14
N CYS A 195 0.96 -4.51 0.09
CA CYS A 195 0.60 -3.38 -0.79
C CYS A 195 0.51 -3.73 -2.27
N TYR A 196 1.29 -4.73 -2.71
CA TYR A 196 1.31 -5.13 -4.12
C TYR A 196 -0.02 -5.72 -4.58
N ALA A 197 -0.82 -6.32 -3.67
CA ALA A 197 -2.16 -6.81 -3.97
C ALA A 197 -3.10 -5.70 -4.45
N TYR A 198 -3.06 -4.54 -3.79
CA TYR A 198 -3.83 -3.35 -4.19
C TYR A 198 -3.39 -2.79 -5.55
N CYS A 199 -2.08 -2.84 -5.84
CA CYS A 199 -1.54 -2.45 -7.14
C CYS A 199 -1.99 -3.40 -8.25
N MET A 200 -2.06 -4.70 -7.98
CA MET A 200 -2.57 -5.69 -8.92
C MET A 200 -4.09 -5.56 -9.14
N LEU A 201 -4.83 -5.14 -8.12
CA LEU A 201 -6.24 -4.77 -8.25
C LEU A 201 -6.39 -3.55 -9.16
N ALA A 202 -5.64 -2.47 -8.91
CA ALA A 202 -5.66 -1.27 -9.74
C ALA A 202 -5.24 -1.55 -11.20
N ALA A 203 -4.36 -2.56 -11.43
CA ALA A 203 -3.93 -3.00 -12.75
C ALA A 203 -4.90 -3.99 -13.44
N GLY A 204 -6.02 -4.37 -12.78
CA GLY A 204 -7.04 -5.25 -13.34
C GLY A 204 -6.68 -6.75 -13.32
N HIS A 205 -5.73 -7.16 -12.47
CA HIS A 205 -5.33 -8.59 -12.32
C HIS A 205 -6.03 -9.27 -11.15
N VAL A 206 -6.43 -8.52 -10.13
CA VAL A 206 -7.15 -8.95 -8.94
C VAL A 206 -8.47 -8.22 -8.86
N ASP A 207 -9.51 -8.83 -8.30
CA ASP A 207 -10.85 -8.25 -8.25
C ASP A 207 -11.19 -7.71 -6.86
N LEU A 208 -10.60 -8.30 -5.81
CA LEU A 208 -10.93 -8.00 -4.42
C LEU A 208 -9.68 -8.14 -3.54
N VAL A 209 -9.45 -7.17 -2.66
CA VAL A 209 -8.46 -7.23 -1.58
C VAL A 209 -9.16 -6.97 -0.27
N VAL A 210 -8.95 -7.85 0.72
CA VAL A 210 -9.60 -7.78 2.03
C VAL A 210 -8.56 -7.98 3.12
N GLU A 211 -8.39 -6.96 3.96
CA GLU A 211 -7.40 -6.93 5.03
C GLU A 211 -8.05 -6.49 6.34
N ALA A 212 -7.39 -6.75 7.46
CA ALA A 212 -7.80 -6.21 8.76
C ALA A 212 -6.58 -5.93 9.64
N GLY A 213 -6.69 -4.89 10.48
CA GLY A 213 -5.61 -4.48 11.35
C GLY A 213 -4.59 -3.56 10.68
N LEU A 214 -4.94 -2.96 9.54
CA LEU A 214 -4.08 -1.99 8.88
C LEU A 214 -3.98 -0.69 9.67
N ASN A 215 -2.80 -0.08 9.64
CA ASN A 215 -2.56 1.27 10.12
C ASN A 215 -2.77 2.29 8.99
N ILE A 216 -2.69 3.56 9.33
CA ILE A 216 -2.83 4.66 8.37
C ILE A 216 -1.76 4.60 7.27
N TYR A 217 -0.52 4.23 7.60
CA TYR A 217 0.60 4.18 6.68
C TYR A 217 0.51 3.00 5.69
N ASP A 218 -0.22 1.93 6.04
CA ASP A 218 -0.44 0.77 5.16
C ASP A 218 -1.42 1.06 4.03
N ILE A 219 -2.30 2.08 4.17
CA ILE A 219 -3.44 2.25 3.27
C ILE A 219 -3.54 3.61 2.57
N VAL A 220 -3.10 4.71 3.19
CA VAL A 220 -3.31 6.07 2.66
C VAL A 220 -2.75 6.24 1.24
N ALA A 221 -1.58 5.67 0.94
CA ALA A 221 -0.99 5.72 -0.38
C ALA A 221 -1.79 4.92 -1.44
N LEU A 222 -2.42 3.84 -1.02
CA LEU A 222 -3.11 2.90 -1.91
C LEU A 222 -4.52 3.39 -2.30
N ILE A 223 -5.18 4.19 -1.45
CA ILE A 223 -6.52 4.72 -1.72
C ILE A 223 -6.58 5.53 -3.03
N PRO A 224 -5.73 6.54 -3.27
CA PRO A 224 -5.75 7.31 -4.52
C PRO A 224 -5.40 6.46 -5.75
N ILE A 225 -4.53 5.45 -5.60
CA ILE A 225 -4.16 4.53 -6.68
C ILE A 225 -5.37 3.69 -7.11
N VAL A 226 -6.04 3.05 -6.15
CA VAL A 226 -7.20 2.20 -6.44
C VAL A 226 -8.37 3.03 -6.99
N ARG A 227 -8.69 4.17 -6.37
CA ARG A 227 -9.76 5.07 -6.84
C ARG A 227 -9.47 5.62 -8.23
N GLY A 228 -8.24 6.07 -8.49
CA GLY A 228 -7.79 6.59 -9.78
C GLY A 228 -7.84 5.54 -10.91
N ALA A 229 -7.75 4.26 -10.57
CA ALA A 229 -7.95 3.15 -11.50
C ALA A 229 -9.43 2.77 -11.71
N GLY A 230 -10.37 3.41 -11.00
CA GLY A 230 -11.82 3.14 -11.07
C GLY A 230 -12.34 2.15 -10.03
N GLY A 231 -11.51 1.72 -9.08
CA GLY A 231 -11.89 0.84 -7.99
C GLY A 231 -12.55 1.57 -6.81
N VAL A 232 -13.02 0.81 -5.83
CA VAL A 232 -13.66 1.27 -4.61
C VAL A 232 -12.86 0.77 -3.41
N VAL A 233 -12.62 1.64 -2.42
CA VAL A 233 -11.95 1.28 -1.14
C VAL A 233 -12.76 1.85 0.00
N THR A 234 -13.14 1.01 0.97
CA THR A 234 -13.84 1.37 2.21
C THR A 234 -13.34 0.51 3.38
N THR A 235 -13.81 0.83 4.58
CA THR A 235 -13.79 -0.13 5.68
C THR A 235 -14.83 -1.24 5.45
N TRP A 236 -14.80 -2.35 6.25
CA TRP A 236 -15.76 -3.46 6.11
C TRP A 236 -17.21 -3.06 6.41
N ASP A 237 -17.44 -1.93 7.08
CA ASP A 237 -18.75 -1.34 7.31
C ASP A 237 -19.15 -0.29 6.26
N GLY A 238 -18.34 -0.12 5.21
CA GLY A 238 -18.57 0.84 4.13
C GLY A 238 -18.12 2.27 4.43
N GLY A 239 -17.42 2.51 5.55
CA GLY A 239 -16.93 3.81 5.98
C GLY A 239 -15.63 4.26 5.32
N ASP A 240 -15.05 5.34 5.87
CA ASP A 240 -13.81 5.96 5.38
C ASP A 240 -12.59 5.07 5.72
N PRO A 241 -11.79 4.64 4.72
CA PRO A 241 -10.63 3.79 4.92
C PRO A 241 -9.36 4.53 5.34
N SER A 242 -9.36 5.87 5.37
CA SER A 242 -8.14 6.69 5.49
C SER A 242 -7.40 6.54 6.81
N LYS A 243 -8.01 5.93 7.82
CA LYS A 243 -7.40 5.68 9.12
C LYS A 243 -6.92 4.23 9.31
N GLY A 244 -7.03 3.41 8.28
CA GLY A 244 -6.75 1.98 8.39
C GLY A 244 -7.90 1.19 9.01
N GLY A 245 -7.58 0.09 9.68
CA GLY A 245 -8.54 -0.84 10.27
C GLY A 245 -8.84 -2.04 9.40
N ALA A 246 -10.09 -2.45 9.31
CA ALA A 246 -10.55 -3.53 8.46
C ALA A 246 -10.98 -2.97 7.10
N ILE A 247 -10.23 -3.28 6.05
CA ILE A 247 -10.32 -2.65 4.71
C ILE A 247 -10.80 -3.64 3.67
N VAL A 248 -11.67 -3.18 2.78
CA VAL A 248 -12.07 -3.87 1.56
C VAL A 248 -11.85 -2.96 0.35
N ALA A 249 -11.12 -3.46 -0.65
CA ALA A 249 -10.92 -2.80 -1.93
C ALA A 249 -11.40 -3.71 -3.06
N ALA A 250 -12.15 -3.18 -4.01
CA ALA A 250 -12.65 -3.93 -5.15
C ALA A 250 -12.48 -3.16 -6.46
N GLY A 251 -12.21 -3.91 -7.53
CA GLY A 251 -12.10 -3.34 -8.87
C GLY A 251 -13.46 -3.03 -9.51
N ASP A 252 -14.52 -3.69 -9.06
CA ASP A 252 -15.89 -3.50 -9.55
C ASP A 252 -16.83 -3.24 -8.37
N LYS A 253 -17.69 -2.23 -8.50
CA LYS A 253 -18.62 -1.83 -7.45
C LYS A 253 -19.57 -2.96 -7.04
N ARG A 254 -19.98 -3.83 -7.98
CA ARG A 254 -20.86 -4.98 -7.70
C ARG A 254 -20.17 -5.99 -6.76
N VAL A 255 -18.88 -6.24 -6.98
CA VAL A 255 -18.07 -7.11 -6.10
C VAL A 255 -17.90 -6.47 -4.73
N HIS A 256 -17.68 -5.16 -4.68
CA HIS A 256 -17.58 -4.41 -3.42
C HIS A 256 -18.87 -4.52 -2.59
N GLU A 257 -20.03 -4.27 -3.19
CA GLU A 257 -21.34 -4.37 -2.54
C GLU A 257 -21.59 -5.78 -1.99
N GLN A 258 -21.34 -6.83 -2.82
CA GLN A 258 -21.48 -8.23 -2.38
C GLN A 258 -20.46 -8.62 -1.30
N ALA A 259 -19.26 -8.03 -1.32
CA ALA A 259 -18.27 -8.25 -0.27
C ALA A 259 -18.72 -7.64 1.07
N LEU A 260 -19.25 -6.41 1.05
CA LEU A 260 -19.81 -5.79 2.25
C LEU A 260 -20.98 -6.60 2.82
N GLU A 261 -21.88 -7.09 1.98
CA GLU A 261 -22.98 -7.97 2.41
C GLU A 261 -22.44 -9.25 3.07
N ALA A 262 -21.44 -9.92 2.47
CA ALA A 262 -20.87 -11.14 3.03
C ALA A 262 -20.10 -10.91 4.34
N LEU A 263 -19.41 -9.78 4.43
CA LEU A 263 -18.66 -9.40 5.64
C LEU A 263 -19.57 -8.96 6.80
N ASN A 264 -20.83 -8.59 6.54
CA ASN A 264 -21.79 -8.08 7.54
C ASN A 264 -23.03 -8.97 7.74
N ALA A 265 -23.00 -10.19 7.18
CA ALA A 265 -24.07 -11.18 7.30
C ALA A 265 -24.15 -11.83 8.70
#